data_4ab765a490e2a74775b999ea90d65e8f
#
_entry.id   4ab765a490e2a74775b999ea90d65e8f
#
_cell.length_a   1.000
_cell.length_b   1.000
_cell.length_c   1.000
_cell.angle_alpha   90.00
_cell.angle_beta   90.00
_cell.angle_gamma   90.00
#
_symmetry.space_group_name_H-M   'P 1'
#
loop_
_entity.id
_entity.type
_entity.pdbx_description
1 polymer ?
#
loop_
_entity_poly.entity_id
_entity_poly.type
_entity_poly.pdbx_seq_one_letter_code
_entity_poly.pdbx_strand_id
1 'polypeptide(L)'
;GGNLWAYYGISALVQVGTAIVSAIGVPLLLNSWFKENKGLAMGLAFCGSGIGNIFLQQVAARLLSNPNYGYAKAYFIFGIFSLVVSLLISIFMVRLPKGPSELAANVPRNKAQQGENTKTTLTKWGYTLKEVTKMKLFWVLAVGFIFVGFYVSGMSVQYTSYLYKLGFSATYVANIGSIFAFFSILGNLCGGLFFDKLGIKKTLLLSSVMVVLCGISLVFIPGIPALGYLFAILLGITIFAYIIGPSYLTGALFGDREFGTILGIVQVFFAIGYALGTVLFGISVDTFGYLTSWIITTGYVVIAYACLLIASVGILKYNKENNVVETKKIV
;
A
#
# COMPACT_ATOMS: atom_id res chain seq x y z
N GLY A 1 -20.26 -13.60 26.36
CA GLY A 1 -19.04 -13.00 26.89
C GLY A 1 -17.81 -13.62 26.23
N GLY A 2 -17.29 -12.97 25.18
CA GLY A 2 -16.10 -13.43 24.51
C GLY A 2 -14.84 -13.10 25.34
N ASN A 3 -13.90 -14.03 25.38
CA ASN A 3 -12.61 -13.81 26.03
C ASN A 3 -11.78 -12.80 25.20
N LEU A 4 -11.49 -11.62 25.74
CA LEU A 4 -10.76 -10.55 25.08
C LEU A 4 -9.35 -11.01 24.63
N TRP A 5 -8.69 -11.85 25.41
CA TRP A 5 -7.37 -12.39 25.06
C TRP A 5 -7.42 -13.34 23.88
N ALA A 6 -8.49 -14.17 23.79
CA ALA A 6 -8.72 -15.01 22.61
C ALA A 6 -8.96 -14.16 21.35
N TYR A 7 -9.70 -13.07 21.47
CA TYR A 7 -9.90 -12.12 20.36
C TYR A 7 -8.57 -11.52 19.89
N TYR A 8 -7.71 -11.07 20.80
CA TYR A 8 -6.40 -10.52 20.42
C TYR A 8 -5.50 -11.59 19.77
N GLY A 9 -5.48 -12.81 20.33
CA GLY A 9 -4.70 -13.92 19.76
C GLY A 9 -5.14 -14.28 18.33
N ILE A 10 -6.44 -14.43 18.11
CA ILE A 10 -7.01 -14.75 16.80
C ILE A 10 -6.76 -13.59 15.82
N SER A 11 -6.96 -12.34 16.24
CA SER A 11 -6.69 -11.17 15.41
C SER A 11 -5.23 -11.09 14.98
N ALA A 12 -4.29 -11.39 15.87
CA ALA A 12 -2.87 -11.44 15.55
C ALA A 12 -2.56 -12.53 14.51
N LEU A 13 -3.12 -13.73 14.66
CA LEU A 13 -2.96 -14.81 13.68
C LEU A 13 -3.53 -14.43 12.29
N VAL A 14 -4.70 -13.81 12.25
CA VAL A 14 -5.30 -13.32 10.99
C VAL A 14 -4.39 -12.29 10.32
N GLN A 15 -3.80 -11.38 11.08
CA GLN A 15 -2.90 -10.35 10.53
C GLN A 15 -1.59 -10.95 10.00
N VAL A 16 -1.02 -11.95 10.68
CA VAL A 16 0.14 -12.67 10.16
C VAL A 16 -0.19 -13.36 8.84
N GLY A 17 -1.32 -14.06 8.76
CA GLY A 17 -1.78 -14.69 7.52
C GLY A 17 -1.99 -13.68 6.39
N THR A 18 -2.62 -12.54 6.69
CA THR A 18 -2.85 -11.45 5.72
C THR A 18 -1.54 -10.86 5.21
N ALA A 19 -0.56 -10.63 6.10
CA ALA A 19 0.74 -10.09 5.71
C ALA A 19 1.49 -11.02 4.74
N ILE A 20 1.47 -12.33 4.99
CA ILE A 20 2.11 -13.35 4.14
C ILE A 20 1.46 -13.38 2.75
N VAL A 21 0.13 -13.40 2.68
CA VAL A 21 -0.59 -13.56 1.40
C VAL A 21 -0.64 -12.26 0.61
N SER A 22 -0.75 -11.10 1.24
CA SER A 22 -1.04 -9.82 0.58
C SER A 22 0.18 -8.89 0.56
N ALA A 23 0.56 -8.32 1.69
CA ALA A 23 1.52 -7.21 1.73
C ALA A 23 2.94 -7.59 1.30
N ILE A 24 3.34 -8.85 1.49
CA ILE A 24 4.67 -9.37 1.16
C ILE A 24 4.59 -10.38 0.02
N GLY A 25 3.66 -11.32 0.09
CA GLY A 25 3.56 -12.43 -0.85
C GLY A 25 3.28 -12.00 -2.28
N VAL A 26 2.29 -11.12 -2.49
CA VAL A 26 1.94 -10.63 -3.84
C VAL A 26 3.10 -9.86 -4.48
N PRO A 27 3.73 -8.86 -3.84
CA PRO A 27 4.88 -8.18 -4.42
C PRO A 27 6.07 -9.11 -4.68
N LEU A 28 6.33 -10.07 -3.78
CA LEU A 28 7.40 -11.05 -3.96
C LEU A 28 7.18 -11.91 -5.20
N LEU A 29 5.96 -12.42 -5.37
CA LEU A 29 5.56 -13.21 -6.53
C LEU A 29 5.67 -12.39 -7.82
N LEU A 30 5.09 -11.19 -7.85
CA LEU A 30 5.12 -10.32 -9.03
C LEU A 30 6.54 -9.87 -9.38
N ASN A 31 7.39 -9.58 -8.40
CA ASN A 31 8.78 -9.23 -8.63
C ASN A 31 9.59 -10.40 -9.25
N SER A 32 9.19 -11.65 -8.97
CA SER A 32 9.82 -12.83 -9.58
C SER A 32 9.39 -13.06 -11.03
N TRP A 33 8.14 -12.70 -11.38
CA TRP A 33 7.59 -12.90 -12.73
C TRP A 33 7.84 -11.74 -13.69
N PHE A 34 7.76 -10.51 -13.20
CA PHE A 34 7.85 -9.31 -14.03
C PHE A 34 9.20 -8.62 -13.87
N LYS A 35 9.94 -8.46 -14.99
CA LYS A 35 11.19 -7.71 -15.03
C LYS A 35 10.98 -6.27 -15.45
N GLU A 36 10.03 -6.03 -16.34
CA GLU A 36 9.59 -4.70 -16.81
C GLU A 36 8.13 -4.47 -16.38
N ASN A 37 7.70 -3.22 -16.30
CA ASN A 37 6.33 -2.82 -15.92
C ASN A 37 5.85 -3.40 -14.57
N LYS A 38 6.76 -3.50 -13.61
CA LYS A 38 6.48 -4.02 -12.25
C LYS A 38 5.36 -3.23 -11.57
N GLY A 39 5.35 -1.92 -11.75
CA GLY A 39 4.33 -1.04 -11.19
C GLY A 39 2.93 -1.35 -11.74
N LEU A 40 2.80 -1.53 -13.05
CA LEU A 40 1.53 -1.91 -13.68
C LEU A 40 1.04 -3.26 -13.18
N ALA A 41 1.92 -4.26 -13.09
CA ALA A 41 1.58 -5.59 -12.58
C ALA A 41 1.08 -5.53 -11.13
N MET A 42 1.76 -4.76 -10.27
CA MET A 42 1.33 -4.52 -8.89
C MET A 42 -0.01 -3.77 -8.85
N GLY A 43 -0.16 -2.74 -9.67
CA GLY A 43 -1.40 -1.97 -9.79
C GLY A 43 -2.60 -2.84 -10.14
N LEU A 44 -2.48 -3.70 -11.15
CA LEU A 44 -3.52 -4.65 -11.54
C LEU A 44 -3.85 -5.64 -10.43
N ALA A 45 -2.84 -6.21 -9.77
CA ALA A 45 -3.06 -7.15 -8.68
C ALA A 45 -3.79 -6.51 -7.50
N PHE A 46 -3.39 -5.31 -7.10
CA PHE A 46 -4.02 -4.61 -5.97
C PHE A 46 -5.39 -3.98 -6.30
N CYS A 47 -5.74 -3.78 -7.58
CA CYS A 47 -7.09 -3.42 -7.98
C CYS A 47 -8.13 -4.45 -7.55
N GLY A 48 -7.76 -5.72 -7.50
CA GLY A 48 -8.62 -6.79 -7.02
C GLY A 48 -9.16 -6.53 -5.61
N SER A 49 -8.38 -5.88 -4.74
CA SER A 49 -8.84 -5.52 -3.39
C SER A 49 -9.98 -4.50 -3.40
N GLY A 50 -9.94 -3.51 -4.28
CA GLY A 50 -11.02 -2.53 -4.44
C GLY A 50 -12.31 -3.16 -4.97
N ILE A 51 -12.17 -3.99 -6.02
CA ILE A 51 -13.29 -4.73 -6.61
C ILE A 51 -13.90 -5.68 -5.55
N GLY A 52 -13.06 -6.45 -4.87
CA GLY A 52 -13.49 -7.35 -3.81
C GLY A 52 -14.24 -6.64 -2.69
N ASN A 53 -13.76 -5.48 -2.25
CA ASN A 53 -14.42 -4.69 -1.22
C ASN A 53 -15.83 -4.26 -1.62
N ILE A 54 -16.07 -3.83 -2.86
CA ILE A 54 -17.39 -3.42 -3.33
C ILE A 54 -18.40 -4.57 -3.18
N PHE A 55 -18.04 -5.78 -3.62
CA PHE A 55 -18.94 -6.93 -3.56
C PHE A 55 -19.05 -7.51 -2.16
N LEU A 56 -17.93 -7.73 -1.47
CA LEU A 56 -17.92 -8.39 -0.16
C LEU A 56 -18.58 -7.54 0.93
N GLN A 57 -18.47 -6.21 0.87
CA GLN A 57 -19.17 -5.33 1.81
C GLN A 57 -20.69 -5.42 1.65
N GLN A 58 -21.20 -5.53 0.42
CA GLN A 58 -22.65 -5.71 0.19
C GLN A 58 -23.15 -7.05 0.73
N VAL A 59 -22.38 -8.11 0.54
CA VAL A 59 -22.68 -9.43 1.10
C VAL A 59 -22.65 -9.38 2.63
N ALA A 60 -21.62 -8.76 3.22
CA ALA A 60 -21.50 -8.59 4.67
C ALA A 60 -22.70 -7.82 5.24
N ALA A 61 -23.07 -6.70 4.62
CA ALA A 61 -24.22 -5.89 5.07
C ALA A 61 -25.53 -6.70 5.06
N ARG A 62 -25.80 -7.49 4.01
CA ARG A 62 -26.96 -8.36 3.92
C ARG A 62 -26.97 -9.48 4.95
N LEU A 63 -25.81 -10.09 5.21
CA LEU A 63 -25.70 -11.14 6.23
C LEU A 63 -25.91 -10.58 7.63
N LEU A 64 -25.36 -9.41 7.94
CA LEU A 64 -25.44 -8.77 9.24
C LEU A 64 -26.84 -8.18 9.52
N SER A 65 -27.56 -7.73 8.50
CA SER A 65 -28.92 -7.20 8.65
C SER A 65 -29.98 -8.29 8.82
N ASN A 66 -29.65 -9.55 8.54
CA ASN A 66 -30.58 -10.66 8.69
C ASN A 66 -30.57 -11.20 10.14
N PRO A 67 -31.69 -11.16 10.87
CA PRO A 67 -31.75 -11.62 12.25
C PRO A 67 -31.31 -13.07 12.49
N ASN A 68 -31.42 -13.93 11.45
CA ASN A 68 -31.05 -15.36 11.54
C ASN A 68 -29.56 -15.63 11.43
N TYR A 69 -28.77 -14.68 10.99
CA TYR A 69 -27.32 -14.88 10.75
C TYR A 69 -26.44 -14.31 11.87
N GLY A 70 -26.55 -13.04 12.17
CA GLY A 70 -25.69 -12.37 13.16
C GLY A 70 -24.20 -12.40 12.82
N TYR A 71 -23.38 -11.84 13.72
CA TYR A 71 -21.93 -11.74 13.50
C TYR A 71 -21.23 -13.09 13.38
N ALA A 72 -21.57 -14.06 14.24
CA ALA A 72 -20.86 -15.33 14.28
C ALA A 72 -21.00 -16.12 12.97
N LYS A 73 -22.20 -16.22 12.44
CA LYS A 73 -22.46 -16.92 11.17
C LYS A 73 -21.85 -16.16 9.99
N ALA A 74 -21.90 -14.82 9.99
CA ALA A 74 -21.29 -14.02 8.95
C ALA A 74 -19.76 -14.25 8.88
N TYR A 75 -19.07 -14.18 10.02
CA TYR A 75 -17.63 -14.48 10.10
C TYR A 75 -17.30 -15.92 9.66
N PHE A 76 -18.14 -16.88 10.02
CA PHE A 76 -17.95 -18.29 9.64
C PHE A 76 -18.09 -18.48 8.13
N ILE A 77 -19.10 -17.86 7.48
CA ILE A 77 -19.29 -17.92 6.02
C ILE A 77 -18.10 -17.27 5.30
N PHE A 78 -17.68 -16.07 5.73
CA PHE A 78 -16.51 -15.41 5.15
C PHE A 78 -15.20 -16.20 5.38
N GLY A 79 -15.06 -16.84 6.54
CA GLY A 79 -13.91 -17.68 6.85
C GLY A 79 -13.80 -18.88 5.90
N ILE A 80 -14.91 -19.63 5.69
CA ILE A 80 -14.96 -20.75 4.74
C ILE A 80 -14.73 -20.27 3.31
N PHE A 81 -15.41 -19.23 2.87
CA PHE A 81 -15.24 -18.66 1.55
C PHE A 81 -13.77 -18.28 1.29
N SER A 82 -13.17 -17.56 2.23
CA SER A 82 -11.77 -17.12 2.14
C SER A 82 -10.81 -18.31 2.09
N LEU A 83 -11.03 -19.32 2.92
CA LEU A 83 -10.22 -20.54 2.97
C LEU A 83 -10.29 -21.30 1.63
N VAL A 84 -11.48 -21.55 1.11
CA VAL A 84 -11.68 -22.29 -0.14
C VAL A 84 -11.05 -21.54 -1.32
N VAL A 85 -11.32 -20.25 -1.45
CA VAL A 85 -10.79 -19.44 -2.56
C VAL A 85 -9.26 -19.32 -2.47
N SER A 86 -8.72 -19.07 -1.28
CA SER A 86 -7.28 -18.95 -1.08
C SER A 86 -6.54 -20.27 -1.35
N LEU A 87 -7.11 -21.40 -0.95
CA LEU A 87 -6.52 -22.72 -1.22
C LEU A 87 -6.53 -23.03 -2.73
N LEU A 88 -7.63 -22.79 -3.42
CA LEU A 88 -7.71 -23.00 -4.86
C LEU A 88 -6.69 -22.14 -5.60
N ILE A 89 -6.62 -20.86 -5.29
CA ILE A 89 -5.65 -19.95 -5.91
C ILE A 89 -4.21 -20.39 -5.60
N SER A 90 -3.92 -20.73 -4.33
CA SER A 90 -2.56 -21.12 -3.93
C SER A 90 -2.10 -22.39 -4.61
N ILE A 91 -2.96 -23.39 -4.76
CA ILE A 91 -2.60 -24.69 -5.36
C ILE A 91 -2.45 -24.57 -6.88
N PHE A 92 -3.37 -23.85 -7.55
CA PHE A 92 -3.44 -23.86 -9.00
C PHE A 92 -2.74 -22.68 -9.69
N MET A 93 -2.63 -21.51 -9.02
CA MET A 93 -2.16 -20.28 -9.66
C MET A 93 -0.83 -19.77 -9.09
N VAL A 94 -0.54 -20.00 -7.81
CA VAL A 94 0.68 -19.48 -7.18
C VAL A 94 1.85 -20.41 -7.45
N ARG A 95 2.74 -19.99 -8.35
CA ARG A 95 4.01 -20.69 -8.63
C ARG A 95 5.12 -19.72 -8.98
N LEU A 96 6.35 -20.12 -8.71
CA LEU A 96 7.52 -19.39 -9.18
C LEU A 96 7.85 -19.79 -10.63
N PRO A 97 8.45 -18.89 -11.42
CA PRO A 97 8.89 -19.22 -12.78
C PRO A 97 9.96 -20.31 -12.76
N LYS A 98 9.82 -21.32 -13.62
CA LYS A 98 10.71 -22.49 -13.67
C LYS A 98 12.01 -22.24 -14.44
N GLY A 99 12.09 -21.17 -15.23
CA GLY A 99 13.30 -20.88 -16.01
C GLY A 99 13.23 -19.61 -16.85
N PRO A 100 14.33 -19.28 -17.55
CA PRO A 100 14.45 -18.08 -18.37
C PRO A 100 13.40 -17.98 -19.50
N SER A 101 12.96 -19.11 -20.03
CA SER A 101 11.96 -19.18 -21.12
C SER A 101 10.57 -18.67 -20.68
N GLU A 102 10.17 -18.92 -19.43
CA GLU A 102 8.91 -18.41 -18.89
C GLU A 102 8.99 -16.90 -18.60
N LEU A 103 10.17 -16.40 -18.24
CA LEU A 103 10.43 -14.97 -18.04
C LEU A 103 10.50 -14.21 -19.37
N ALA A 104 11.02 -14.84 -20.42
CA ALA A 104 11.11 -14.25 -21.75
C ALA A 104 9.74 -13.98 -22.39
N ALA A 105 8.70 -14.73 -22.03
CA ALA A 105 7.33 -14.49 -22.48
C ALA A 105 6.79 -13.12 -22.04
N ASN A 106 7.35 -12.52 -21.00
CA ASN A 106 6.95 -11.21 -20.45
C ASN A 106 7.87 -10.05 -20.90
N VAL A 107 8.84 -10.32 -21.79
CA VAL A 107 9.74 -9.32 -22.38
C VAL A 107 9.27 -9.02 -23.82
N PRO A 108 9.21 -7.75 -24.27
CA PRO A 108 8.83 -7.40 -25.63
C PRO A 108 9.70 -8.13 -26.67
N ARG A 109 9.06 -8.72 -27.68
CA ARG A 109 9.71 -9.54 -28.72
C ARG A 109 10.97 -8.94 -29.36
N ASN A 110 11.04 -7.62 -29.43
CA ASN A 110 12.19 -6.90 -30.02
C ASN A 110 13.49 -7.01 -29.21
N LYS A 111 13.44 -7.46 -27.95
CA LYS A 111 14.63 -7.68 -27.10
C LYS A 111 14.97 -9.16 -26.92
N ALA A 112 14.04 -10.06 -27.18
CA ALA A 112 14.25 -11.49 -27.06
C ALA A 112 15.23 -12.05 -28.12
N GLN A 113 15.34 -11.39 -29.28
CA GLN A 113 16.20 -11.82 -30.39
C GLN A 113 17.69 -11.47 -30.22
N GLN A 114 18.06 -10.60 -29.25
CA GLN A 114 19.47 -10.22 -29.01
C GLN A 114 20.16 -11.04 -27.92
N GLY A 115 19.49 -12.01 -27.32
CA GLY A 115 19.98 -12.70 -26.11
C GLY A 115 20.24 -14.20 -26.25
N GLU A 116 20.30 -14.77 -27.47
CA GLU A 116 20.32 -16.23 -27.66
C GLU A 116 21.65 -16.95 -27.33
N ASN A 117 22.70 -16.23 -26.93
CA ASN A 117 24.01 -16.86 -26.70
C ASN A 117 24.67 -16.57 -25.33
N THR A 118 23.92 -16.13 -24.32
CA THR A 118 24.55 -15.99 -23.00
C THR A 118 23.80 -16.88 -22.01
N LYS A 119 24.44 -17.94 -21.52
CA LYS A 119 24.09 -18.63 -20.27
C LYS A 119 24.23 -17.62 -19.14
N THR A 120 23.32 -16.68 -19.04
CA THR A 120 23.29 -15.70 -17.99
C THR A 120 22.76 -16.40 -16.74
N THR A 121 23.65 -16.84 -15.90
CA THR A 121 23.40 -17.02 -14.48
C THR A 121 22.76 -15.71 -14.03
N LEU A 122 21.46 -15.72 -13.72
CA LEU A 122 20.72 -14.55 -13.28
C LEU A 122 21.29 -14.12 -11.92
N THR A 123 22.41 -13.41 -11.93
CA THR A 123 22.92 -12.75 -10.74
C THR A 123 21.85 -11.72 -10.34
N LYS A 124 21.13 -12.05 -9.28
CA LYS A 124 20.17 -11.12 -8.67
C LYS A 124 20.99 -9.91 -8.21
N TRP A 125 20.86 -8.78 -8.91
CA TRP A 125 21.48 -7.55 -8.44
C TRP A 125 20.79 -7.10 -7.14
N GLY A 126 21.52 -6.40 -6.30
CA GLY A 126 20.94 -5.78 -5.11
C GLY A 126 21.74 -6.05 -3.85
N TYR A 127 21.22 -5.48 -2.79
CA TYR A 127 21.82 -5.47 -1.47
C TYR A 127 21.30 -6.61 -0.59
N THR A 128 22.12 -7.04 0.37
CA THR A 128 21.68 -7.84 1.50
C THR A 128 21.08 -6.92 2.58
N LEU A 129 20.28 -7.46 3.49
CA LEU A 129 19.75 -6.71 4.61
C LEU A 129 20.87 -6.06 5.45
N LYS A 130 21.96 -6.80 5.68
CA LYS A 130 23.12 -6.31 6.45
C LYS A 130 23.78 -5.08 5.80
N GLU A 131 23.78 -5.01 4.48
CA GLU A 131 24.30 -3.85 3.73
C GLU A 131 23.32 -2.68 3.81
N VAL A 132 22.03 -2.95 3.63
CA VAL A 132 20.96 -1.93 3.67
C VAL A 132 20.89 -1.27 5.03
N THR A 133 20.95 -2.03 6.13
CA THR A 133 20.86 -1.49 7.49
C THR A 133 22.05 -0.62 7.89
N LYS A 134 23.20 -0.73 7.19
CA LYS A 134 24.34 0.17 7.35
C LYS A 134 24.18 1.51 6.65
N MET A 135 23.24 1.62 5.69
CA MET A 135 22.98 2.85 4.96
C MET A 135 22.15 3.81 5.82
N LYS A 136 22.69 5.00 6.13
CA LYS A 136 21.92 6.04 6.85
C LYS A 136 20.60 6.39 6.16
N LEU A 137 20.60 6.39 4.82
CA LEU A 137 19.42 6.69 4.01
C LEU A 137 18.29 5.64 4.15
N PHE A 138 18.63 4.39 4.48
CA PHE A 138 17.61 3.37 4.80
C PHE A 138 16.80 3.75 6.05
N TRP A 139 17.45 4.27 7.08
CA TRP A 139 16.76 4.69 8.29
C TRP A 139 15.88 5.94 8.06
N VAL A 140 16.32 6.84 7.16
CA VAL A 140 15.46 7.96 6.72
C VAL A 140 14.23 7.44 5.96
N LEU A 141 14.41 6.42 5.11
CA LEU A 141 13.29 5.76 4.44
C LEU A 141 12.33 5.10 5.43
N ALA A 142 12.86 4.41 6.43
CA ALA A 142 12.11 3.75 7.49
C ALA A 142 11.26 4.76 8.29
N VAL A 143 11.86 5.87 8.71
CA VAL A 143 11.14 6.98 9.35
C VAL A 143 10.04 7.52 8.43
N GLY A 144 10.33 7.69 7.14
CA GLY A 144 9.33 8.07 6.15
C GLY A 144 8.12 7.13 6.17
N PHE A 145 8.33 5.82 6.19
CA PHE A 145 7.24 4.84 6.25
C PHE A 145 6.48 4.82 7.59
N ILE A 146 7.13 5.12 8.70
CA ILE A 146 6.43 5.33 10.00
C ILE A 146 5.43 6.49 9.86
N PHE A 147 5.87 7.63 9.31
CA PHE A 147 4.99 8.78 9.11
C PHE A 147 3.93 8.54 8.03
N VAL A 148 4.20 7.69 7.02
CA VAL A 148 3.17 7.20 6.11
C VAL A 148 2.09 6.44 6.88
N GLY A 149 2.47 5.53 7.77
CA GLY A 149 1.54 4.81 8.65
C GLY A 149 0.70 5.78 9.49
N PHE A 150 1.31 6.79 10.08
CA PHE A 150 0.62 7.80 10.90
C PHE A 150 -0.51 8.50 10.13
N TYR A 151 -0.22 9.07 8.96
CA TYR A 151 -1.27 9.78 8.24
C TYR A 151 -2.31 8.85 7.62
N VAL A 152 -1.90 7.65 7.16
CA VAL A 152 -2.84 6.68 6.56
C VAL A 152 -3.85 6.22 7.60
N SER A 153 -3.43 5.89 8.83
CA SER A 153 -4.34 5.48 9.90
C SER A 153 -5.37 6.57 10.25
N GLY A 154 -4.97 7.83 10.28
CA GLY A 154 -5.86 8.96 10.48
C GLY A 154 -6.83 9.14 9.31
N MET A 155 -6.30 9.40 8.11
CA MET A 155 -7.10 9.79 6.95
C MET A 155 -8.00 8.68 6.40
N SER A 156 -7.58 7.39 6.45
CA SER A 156 -8.36 6.30 5.87
C SER A 156 -9.40 5.70 6.83
N VAL A 157 -9.25 5.88 8.13
CA VAL A 157 -10.13 5.25 9.13
C VAL A 157 -11.00 6.28 9.85
N GLN A 158 -10.40 7.39 10.27
CA GLN A 158 -11.05 8.32 11.19
C GLN A 158 -11.97 9.35 10.51
N TYR A 159 -11.90 9.50 9.17
CA TYR A 159 -12.74 10.46 8.45
C TYR A 159 -14.24 10.20 8.64
N THR A 160 -14.65 8.94 8.75
CA THR A 160 -16.06 8.58 8.95
C THR A 160 -16.59 9.09 10.29
N SER A 161 -15.84 8.84 11.38
CA SER A 161 -16.17 9.34 12.72
C SER A 161 -16.22 10.86 12.76
N TYR A 162 -15.28 11.53 12.08
CA TYR A 162 -15.26 12.98 11.94
C TYR A 162 -16.50 13.52 11.24
N LEU A 163 -16.89 12.95 10.11
CA LEU A 163 -18.07 13.39 9.36
C LEU A 163 -19.37 13.21 10.16
N TYR A 164 -19.50 12.10 10.89
CA TYR A 164 -20.62 11.92 11.81
C TYR A 164 -20.62 12.94 12.95
N LYS A 165 -19.46 13.27 13.50
CA LYS A 165 -19.33 14.29 14.55
C LYS A 165 -19.70 15.69 14.07
N LEU A 166 -19.51 15.99 12.79
CA LEU A 166 -19.97 17.23 12.15
C LEU A 166 -21.48 17.26 11.85
N GLY A 167 -22.20 16.17 12.12
CA GLY A 167 -23.64 16.08 11.89
C GLY A 167 -24.04 15.72 10.45
N PHE A 168 -23.10 15.28 9.61
CA PHE A 168 -23.46 14.83 8.25
C PHE A 168 -24.29 13.55 8.27
N SER A 169 -25.21 13.44 7.32
CA SER A 169 -26.10 12.28 7.19
C SER A 169 -25.31 11.00 6.85
N ALA A 170 -25.86 9.85 7.24
CA ALA A 170 -25.31 8.55 6.88
C ALA A 170 -25.15 8.37 5.36
N THR A 171 -26.07 8.94 4.58
CA THR A 171 -26.02 8.92 3.11
C THR A 171 -24.80 9.70 2.59
N TYR A 172 -24.52 10.88 3.14
CA TYR A 172 -23.33 11.65 2.76
C TYR A 172 -22.05 10.88 3.06
N VAL A 173 -21.91 10.31 4.28
CA VAL A 173 -20.74 9.52 4.67
C VAL A 173 -20.57 8.29 3.79
N ALA A 174 -21.67 7.60 3.46
CA ALA A 174 -21.65 6.45 2.55
C ALA A 174 -21.22 6.84 1.12
N ASN A 175 -21.67 7.99 0.61
CA ASN A 175 -21.24 8.51 -0.69
C ASN A 175 -19.75 8.82 -0.73
N ILE A 176 -19.20 9.45 0.31
CA ILE A 176 -17.75 9.68 0.45
C ILE A 176 -16.98 8.36 0.40
N GLY A 177 -17.42 7.36 1.17
CA GLY A 177 -16.80 6.04 1.17
C GLY A 177 -16.87 5.32 -0.19
N SER A 178 -18.00 5.44 -0.90
CA SER A 178 -18.17 4.84 -2.23
C SER A 178 -17.28 5.50 -3.28
N ILE A 179 -17.17 6.83 -3.26
CA ILE A 179 -16.27 7.58 -4.14
C ILE A 179 -14.82 7.22 -3.86
N PHE A 180 -14.43 7.17 -2.59
CA PHE A 180 -13.09 6.72 -2.18
C PHE A 180 -12.80 5.32 -2.73
N ALA A 181 -13.71 4.36 -2.56
CA ALA A 181 -13.55 2.99 -3.05
C ALA A 181 -13.40 2.93 -4.58
N PHE A 182 -14.24 3.67 -5.32
CA PHE A 182 -14.14 3.74 -6.78
C PHE A 182 -12.80 4.31 -7.24
N PHE A 183 -12.40 5.45 -6.69
CA PHE A 183 -11.12 6.08 -7.06
C PHE A 183 -9.89 5.30 -6.56
N SER A 184 -10.03 4.45 -5.55
CA SER A 184 -8.96 3.56 -5.11
C SER A 184 -8.59 2.49 -6.15
N ILE A 185 -9.56 2.01 -6.91
CA ILE A 185 -9.31 1.10 -8.04
C ILE A 185 -8.49 1.81 -9.11
N LEU A 186 -8.93 3.02 -9.50
CA LEU A 186 -8.20 3.84 -10.47
C LEU A 186 -6.82 4.22 -9.94
N GLY A 187 -6.72 4.57 -8.66
CA GLY A 187 -5.47 4.91 -8.00
C GLY A 187 -4.44 3.79 -8.06
N ASN A 188 -4.83 2.55 -7.78
CA ASN A 188 -3.93 1.41 -7.89
C ASN A 188 -3.47 1.17 -9.34
N LEU A 189 -4.37 1.25 -10.31
CA LEU A 189 -4.02 1.11 -11.75
C LEU A 189 -3.07 2.21 -12.20
N CYS A 190 -3.44 3.46 -11.97
CA CYS A 190 -2.65 4.62 -12.40
C CYS A 190 -1.33 4.72 -11.62
N GLY A 191 -1.34 4.38 -10.34
CA GLY A 191 -0.17 4.50 -9.47
C GLY A 191 0.99 3.62 -9.90
N GLY A 192 0.69 2.40 -10.34
CA GLY A 192 1.69 1.53 -10.94
C GLY A 192 2.31 2.14 -12.20
N LEU A 193 1.45 2.69 -13.09
CA LEU A 193 1.89 3.40 -14.29
C LEU A 193 2.67 4.68 -13.97
N PHE A 194 2.33 5.40 -12.91
CA PHE A 194 3.06 6.60 -12.50
C PHE A 194 4.49 6.26 -12.10
N PHE A 195 4.69 5.22 -11.31
CA PHE A 195 6.04 4.76 -10.96
C PHE A 195 6.84 4.34 -12.20
N ASP A 196 6.23 3.60 -13.13
CA ASP A 196 6.91 3.09 -14.32
C ASP A 196 7.21 4.20 -15.35
N LYS A 197 6.32 5.20 -15.52
CA LYS A 197 6.46 6.24 -16.55
C LYS A 197 7.07 7.56 -16.05
N LEU A 198 6.68 8.02 -14.85
CA LEU A 198 7.15 9.29 -14.30
C LEU A 198 8.41 9.12 -13.46
N GLY A 199 8.70 7.88 -13.03
CA GLY A 199 9.79 7.58 -12.11
C GLY A 199 9.46 7.95 -10.66
N ILE A 200 10.33 7.53 -9.75
CA ILE A 200 10.12 7.62 -8.29
C ILE A 200 9.95 9.07 -7.83
N LYS A 201 10.85 9.97 -8.23
CA LYS A 201 10.85 11.36 -7.73
C LYS A 201 9.56 12.09 -8.05
N LYS A 202 9.12 12.05 -9.33
CA LYS A 202 7.93 12.78 -9.78
C LYS A 202 6.66 12.17 -9.17
N THR A 203 6.60 10.84 -9.06
CA THR A 203 5.47 10.12 -8.46
C THR A 203 5.31 10.45 -6.99
N LEU A 204 6.40 10.46 -6.21
CA LEU A 204 6.36 10.85 -4.80
C LEU A 204 5.97 12.31 -4.61
N LEU A 205 6.46 13.23 -5.46
CA LEU A 205 6.06 14.65 -5.42
C LEU A 205 4.56 14.82 -5.73
N LEU A 206 4.08 14.17 -6.78
CA LEU A 206 2.66 14.20 -7.14
C LEU A 206 1.78 13.68 -6.00
N SER A 207 2.14 12.51 -5.45
CA SER A 207 1.43 11.93 -4.32
C SER A 207 1.45 12.85 -3.08
N SER A 208 2.59 13.47 -2.78
CA SER A 208 2.73 14.40 -1.67
C SER A 208 1.73 15.56 -1.78
N VAL A 209 1.68 16.21 -2.95
CA VAL A 209 0.75 17.33 -3.19
C VAL A 209 -0.70 16.87 -3.02
N MET A 210 -1.06 15.73 -3.61
CA MET A 210 -2.43 15.21 -3.53
C MET A 210 -2.83 14.86 -2.09
N VAL A 211 -1.95 14.22 -1.31
CA VAL A 211 -2.26 13.84 0.09
C VAL A 211 -2.28 15.07 1.01
N VAL A 212 -1.46 16.09 0.76
CA VAL A 212 -1.56 17.38 1.48
C VAL A 212 -2.91 18.04 1.19
N LEU A 213 -3.36 18.04 -0.07
CA LEU A 213 -4.68 18.53 -0.43
C LEU A 213 -5.83 17.73 0.22
N CYS A 214 -5.66 16.41 0.47
CA CYS A 214 -6.60 15.64 1.28
C CYS A 214 -6.71 16.21 2.69
N GLY A 215 -5.57 16.46 3.36
CA GLY A 215 -5.55 17.04 4.70
C GLY A 215 -6.20 18.42 4.75
N ILE A 216 -5.87 19.29 3.81
CA ILE A 216 -6.49 20.61 3.66
C ILE A 216 -7.99 20.48 3.45
N SER A 217 -8.44 19.56 2.60
CA SER A 217 -9.88 19.33 2.37
C SER A 217 -10.60 18.97 3.67
N LEU A 218 -10.02 18.06 4.50
CA LEU A 218 -10.60 17.68 5.78
C LEU A 218 -10.75 18.86 6.75
N VAL A 219 -9.78 19.78 6.77
CA VAL A 219 -9.82 20.99 7.62
C VAL A 219 -10.99 21.91 7.22
N PHE A 220 -11.28 22.05 5.93
CA PHE A 220 -12.29 23.00 5.43
C PHE A 220 -13.68 22.40 5.16
N ILE A 221 -13.87 21.07 5.33
CA ILE A 221 -15.20 20.42 5.19
C ILE A 221 -16.30 21.10 6.01
N PRO A 222 -16.09 21.57 7.26
CA PRO A 222 -17.17 22.20 8.03
C PRO A 222 -17.79 23.42 7.34
N GLY A 223 -16.99 24.20 6.62
CA GLY A 223 -17.48 25.36 5.87
C GLY A 223 -17.92 25.03 4.44
N ILE A 224 -17.36 24.01 3.84
CA ILE A 224 -17.59 23.65 2.44
C ILE A 224 -17.74 22.12 2.31
N PRO A 225 -18.97 21.58 2.50
CA PRO A 225 -19.21 20.13 2.46
C PRO A 225 -18.77 19.45 1.16
N ALA A 226 -18.76 20.16 0.03
CA ALA A 226 -18.28 19.64 -1.25
C ALA A 226 -16.82 19.16 -1.21
N LEU A 227 -16.00 19.69 -0.32
CA LEU A 227 -14.61 19.25 -0.12
C LEU A 227 -14.50 17.79 0.37
N GLY A 228 -15.56 17.23 0.97
CA GLY A 228 -15.59 15.80 1.30
C GLY A 228 -15.48 14.92 0.06
N TYR A 229 -16.12 15.31 -1.04
CA TYR A 229 -15.99 14.58 -2.31
C TYR A 229 -14.58 14.72 -2.91
N LEU A 230 -13.99 15.91 -2.86
CA LEU A 230 -12.61 16.14 -3.29
C LEU A 230 -11.63 15.30 -2.46
N PHE A 231 -11.79 15.28 -1.14
CA PHE A 231 -11.02 14.42 -0.23
C PHE A 231 -11.10 12.95 -0.64
N ALA A 232 -12.30 12.42 -0.89
CA ALA A 232 -12.51 11.02 -1.28
C ALA A 232 -11.82 10.67 -2.61
N ILE A 233 -11.91 11.56 -3.60
CA ILE A 233 -11.25 11.40 -4.90
C ILE A 233 -9.73 11.36 -4.73
N LEU A 234 -9.18 12.36 -4.06
CA LEU A 234 -7.73 12.50 -3.87
C LEU A 234 -7.16 11.34 -3.05
N LEU A 235 -7.82 10.98 -1.94
CA LEU A 235 -7.39 9.85 -1.10
C LEU A 235 -7.45 8.54 -1.87
N GLY A 236 -8.51 8.31 -2.64
CA GLY A 236 -8.65 7.13 -3.50
C GLY A 236 -7.54 7.05 -4.54
N ILE A 237 -7.28 8.12 -5.28
CA ILE A 237 -6.21 8.11 -6.28
C ILE A 237 -4.83 7.87 -5.64
N THR A 238 -4.57 8.39 -4.45
CA THR A 238 -3.24 8.28 -3.79
C THR A 238 -3.02 6.99 -3.02
N ILE A 239 -3.99 6.07 -3.00
CA ILE A 239 -3.90 4.79 -2.27
C ILE A 239 -2.65 3.98 -2.66
N PHE A 240 -2.23 4.06 -3.91
CA PHE A 240 -1.05 3.35 -4.43
C PHE A 240 0.23 3.72 -3.69
N ALA A 241 0.33 4.93 -3.17
CA ALA A 241 1.54 5.43 -2.54
C ALA A 241 1.93 4.63 -1.28
N TYR A 242 0.94 4.08 -0.56
CA TYR A 242 1.18 3.24 0.61
C TYR A 242 0.90 1.75 0.38
N ILE A 243 0.22 1.38 -0.70
CA ILE A 243 0.00 -0.03 -1.06
C ILE A 243 1.12 -0.54 -1.98
N ILE A 244 1.37 0.16 -3.09
CA ILE A 244 2.38 -0.23 -4.09
C ILE A 244 3.75 0.36 -3.73
N GLY A 245 3.77 1.58 -3.18
CA GLY A 245 4.98 2.33 -2.88
C GLY A 245 6.06 1.56 -2.12
N PRO A 246 5.76 0.91 -0.98
CA PRO A 246 6.77 0.16 -0.23
C PRO A 246 7.47 -0.92 -1.05
N SER A 247 6.70 -1.71 -1.80
CA SER A 247 7.26 -2.78 -2.63
C SER A 247 7.99 -2.26 -3.86
N TYR A 248 7.45 -1.25 -4.53
CA TYR A 248 8.10 -0.64 -5.68
C TYR A 248 9.43 0.04 -5.30
N LEU A 249 9.44 0.85 -4.24
CA LEU A 249 10.64 1.50 -3.73
C LEU A 249 11.67 0.49 -3.27
N THR A 250 11.28 -0.55 -2.54
CA THR A 250 12.21 -1.59 -2.10
C THR A 250 12.90 -2.25 -3.29
N GLY A 251 12.17 -2.66 -4.31
CA GLY A 251 12.73 -3.29 -5.50
C GLY A 251 13.60 -2.35 -6.33
N ALA A 252 13.18 -1.10 -6.48
CA ALA A 252 13.91 -0.11 -7.28
C ALA A 252 15.19 0.42 -6.60
N LEU A 253 15.19 0.52 -5.26
CA LEU A 253 16.31 1.08 -4.51
C LEU A 253 17.32 0.02 -4.08
N PHE A 254 16.86 -1.17 -3.71
CA PHE A 254 17.71 -2.20 -3.09
C PHE A 254 17.86 -3.47 -3.93
N GLY A 255 17.11 -3.60 -5.03
CA GLY A 255 17.20 -4.72 -5.94
C GLY A 255 16.48 -5.99 -5.49
N ASP A 256 16.83 -7.11 -6.12
CA ASP A 256 16.08 -8.36 -6.03
C ASP A 256 16.74 -9.41 -5.11
N ARG A 257 17.97 -9.15 -4.60
CA ARG A 257 18.77 -10.15 -3.88
C ARG A 257 18.11 -10.64 -2.60
N GLU A 258 17.73 -9.75 -1.72
CA GLU A 258 16.99 -10.03 -0.47
C GLU A 258 15.70 -9.20 -0.41
N PHE A 259 15.03 -9.03 -1.55
CA PHE A 259 13.82 -8.20 -1.68
C PHE A 259 12.78 -8.47 -0.62
N GLY A 260 12.42 -9.74 -0.40
CA GLY A 260 11.36 -10.11 0.55
C GLY A 260 11.71 -9.74 2.00
N THR A 261 12.95 -9.94 2.41
CA THR A 261 13.43 -9.61 3.76
C THR A 261 13.44 -8.10 3.99
N ILE A 262 13.96 -7.34 3.01
CA ILE A 262 14.03 -5.87 3.10
C ILE A 262 12.62 -5.28 3.08
N LEU A 263 11.73 -5.75 2.19
CA LEU A 263 10.34 -5.35 2.13
C LEU A 263 9.62 -5.66 3.44
N GLY A 264 9.86 -6.84 4.03
CA GLY A 264 9.29 -7.22 5.31
C GLY A 264 9.61 -6.20 6.41
N ILE A 265 10.87 -5.74 6.50
CA ILE A 265 11.27 -4.72 7.48
C ILE A 265 10.64 -3.36 7.18
N VAL A 266 10.59 -2.95 5.91
CA VAL A 266 9.90 -1.72 5.50
C VAL A 266 8.42 -1.76 5.91
N GLN A 267 7.76 -2.90 5.73
CA GLN A 267 6.36 -3.08 6.14
C GLN A 267 6.19 -3.07 7.68
N VAL A 268 7.18 -3.54 8.44
CA VAL A 268 7.16 -3.42 9.91
C VAL A 268 7.16 -1.95 10.34
N PHE A 269 8.00 -1.11 9.74
CA PHE A 269 8.01 0.33 10.05
C PHE A 269 6.68 1.00 9.70
N PHE A 270 6.11 0.68 8.55
CA PHE A 270 4.78 1.15 8.18
C PHE A 270 3.71 0.71 9.21
N ALA A 271 3.73 -0.57 9.61
CA ALA A 271 2.76 -1.12 10.56
C ALA A 271 2.88 -0.48 11.96
N ILE A 272 4.11 -0.24 12.44
CA ILE A 272 4.36 0.51 13.68
C ILE A 272 3.74 1.92 13.57
N GLY A 273 4.00 2.61 12.48
CA GLY A 273 3.42 3.93 12.22
C GLY A 273 1.90 3.89 12.18
N TYR A 274 1.31 2.91 11.50
CA TYR A 274 -0.14 2.76 11.41
C TYR A 274 -0.79 2.50 12.78
N ALA A 275 -0.22 1.60 13.59
CA ALA A 275 -0.71 1.27 14.92
C ALA A 275 -0.62 2.48 15.87
N LEU A 276 0.57 3.10 15.95
CA LEU A 276 0.78 4.28 16.79
C LEU A 276 -0.04 5.48 16.29
N GLY A 277 -0.16 5.66 14.99
CA GLY A 277 -0.92 6.74 14.38
C GLY A 277 -2.39 6.72 14.75
N THR A 278 -3.01 5.52 14.84
CA THR A 278 -4.40 5.37 15.30
C THR A 278 -4.57 5.88 16.74
N VAL A 279 -3.66 5.51 17.63
CA VAL A 279 -3.70 5.91 19.04
C VAL A 279 -3.41 7.41 19.19
N LEU A 280 -2.35 7.89 18.54
CA LEU A 280 -1.96 9.30 18.60
C LEU A 280 -3.02 10.22 18.02
N PHE A 281 -3.70 9.80 16.95
CA PHE A 281 -4.82 10.57 16.40
C PHE A 281 -5.97 10.67 17.40
N GLY A 282 -6.35 9.55 18.04
CA GLY A 282 -7.39 9.54 19.08
C GLY A 282 -7.06 10.50 20.23
N ILE A 283 -5.85 10.41 20.80
CA ILE A 283 -5.37 11.30 21.86
C ILE A 283 -5.39 12.76 21.39
N SER A 284 -4.95 13.01 20.15
CA SER A 284 -4.97 14.36 19.58
C SER A 284 -6.38 14.92 19.44
N VAL A 285 -7.35 14.09 19.03
CA VAL A 285 -8.76 14.50 18.93
C VAL A 285 -9.36 14.81 20.31
N ASP A 286 -9.08 13.99 21.31
CA ASP A 286 -9.58 14.18 22.67
C ASP A 286 -8.99 15.44 23.32
N THR A 287 -7.73 15.78 22.99
CA THR A 287 -7.02 16.91 23.62
C THR A 287 -7.24 18.22 22.87
N PHE A 288 -7.17 18.22 21.55
CA PHE A 288 -7.13 19.41 20.70
C PHE A 288 -8.31 19.52 19.73
N GLY A 289 -9.15 18.48 19.64
CA GLY A 289 -10.26 18.40 18.69
C GLY A 289 -9.82 18.00 17.27
N TYR A 290 -10.81 17.73 16.43
CA TYR A 290 -10.58 17.21 15.06
C TYR A 290 -9.80 18.16 14.16
N LEU A 291 -10.09 19.46 14.20
CA LEU A 291 -9.44 20.43 13.30
C LEU A 291 -7.93 20.42 13.48
N THR A 292 -7.47 20.56 14.72
CA THR A 292 -6.03 20.53 15.04
C THR A 292 -5.41 19.18 14.71
N SER A 293 -6.15 18.08 14.93
CA SER A 293 -5.67 16.73 14.62
C SER A 293 -5.47 16.53 13.11
N TRP A 294 -6.32 17.11 12.26
CA TRP A 294 -6.12 17.08 10.80
C TRP A 294 -4.92 17.93 10.36
N ILE A 295 -4.68 19.07 11.01
CA ILE A 295 -3.47 19.87 10.73
C ILE A 295 -2.20 19.09 11.11
N ILE A 296 -2.17 18.46 12.28
CA ILE A 296 -1.05 17.62 12.73
C ILE A 296 -0.84 16.45 11.74
N THR A 297 -1.92 15.78 11.35
CA THR A 297 -1.85 14.65 10.40
C THR A 297 -1.33 15.11 9.03
N THR A 298 -1.71 16.30 8.57
CA THR A 298 -1.17 16.90 7.35
C THR A 298 0.33 17.21 7.51
N GLY A 299 0.76 17.63 8.69
CA GLY A 299 2.18 17.77 9.02
C GLY A 299 2.95 16.43 8.90
N TYR A 300 2.35 15.32 9.35
CA TYR A 300 2.95 13.98 9.16
C TYR A 300 3.11 13.61 7.68
N VAL A 301 2.18 14.00 6.81
CA VAL A 301 2.30 13.80 5.36
C VAL A 301 3.55 14.50 4.82
N VAL A 302 3.77 15.75 5.19
CA VAL A 302 4.94 16.53 4.72
C VAL A 302 6.24 15.85 5.17
N ILE A 303 6.33 15.43 6.43
CA ILE A 303 7.51 14.73 6.96
C ILE A 303 7.70 13.39 6.23
N ALA A 304 6.65 12.61 6.05
CA ALA A 304 6.69 11.33 5.37
C ALA A 304 7.30 11.45 3.98
N TYR A 305 6.72 12.31 3.15
CA TYR A 305 7.17 12.46 1.76
C TYR A 305 8.53 13.15 1.64
N ALA A 306 8.88 14.07 2.54
CA ALA A 306 10.23 14.62 2.61
C ALA A 306 11.28 13.53 2.87
N CYS A 307 11.05 12.67 3.87
CA CYS A 307 11.92 11.55 4.18
C CYS A 307 12.01 10.56 3.00
N LEU A 308 10.87 10.18 2.40
CA LEU A 308 10.84 9.27 1.26
C LEU A 308 11.58 9.83 0.05
N LEU A 309 11.43 11.12 -0.26
CA LEU A 309 12.12 11.80 -1.36
C LEU A 309 13.63 11.88 -1.10
N ILE A 310 14.05 12.34 0.08
CA ILE A 310 15.47 12.45 0.45
C ILE A 310 16.14 11.08 0.36
N ALA A 311 15.52 10.05 0.97
CA ALA A 311 16.06 8.70 0.97
C ALA A 311 16.11 8.11 -0.45
N SER A 312 15.03 8.20 -1.22
CA SER A 312 14.97 7.60 -2.56
C SER A 312 15.95 8.26 -3.52
N VAL A 313 16.01 9.59 -3.55
CA VAL A 313 16.93 10.32 -4.43
C VAL A 313 18.39 10.06 -4.00
N GLY A 314 18.66 10.04 -2.69
CA GLY A 314 20.01 9.79 -2.17
C GLY A 314 20.48 8.37 -2.46
N ILE A 315 19.64 7.35 -2.30
CA ILE A 315 20.00 5.95 -2.61
C ILE A 315 20.19 5.76 -4.11
N LEU A 316 19.33 6.36 -4.96
CA LEU A 316 19.50 6.28 -6.42
C LEU A 316 20.81 6.93 -6.87
N LYS A 317 21.19 8.06 -6.27
CA LYS A 317 22.47 8.73 -6.53
C LYS A 317 23.63 7.83 -6.11
N TYR A 318 23.59 7.27 -4.91
CA TYR A 318 24.59 6.35 -4.39
C TYR A 318 24.77 5.12 -5.29
N ASN A 319 23.65 4.52 -5.73
CA ASN A 319 23.66 3.36 -6.64
C ASN A 319 24.31 3.69 -7.99
N LYS A 320 24.08 4.90 -8.51
CA LYS A 320 24.68 5.37 -9.76
C LYS A 320 26.18 5.59 -9.63
N GLU A 321 26.63 6.22 -8.55
CA GLU A 321 28.05 6.52 -8.29
C GLU A 321 28.88 5.25 -8.08
N ASN A 322 28.29 4.21 -7.49
CA ASN A 322 28.98 2.95 -7.21
C ASN A 322 28.78 1.88 -8.30
N ASN A 323 28.22 2.23 -9.47
CA ASN A 323 27.96 1.30 -10.58
C ASN A 323 27.17 0.03 -10.16
N VAL A 324 26.38 0.11 -9.09
CA VAL A 324 25.62 -1.03 -8.56
C VAL A 324 24.46 -1.40 -9.50
N VAL A 325 24.03 -0.46 -10.34
CA VAL A 325 23.00 -0.62 -11.35
C VAL A 325 23.50 -0.06 -12.67
N GLU A 326 23.42 -0.83 -13.75
CA GLU A 326 23.43 -0.25 -15.10
C GLU A 326 22.19 0.64 -15.24
N THR A 327 22.37 1.93 -15.04
CA THR A 327 21.30 2.95 -14.97
C THR A 327 20.74 3.28 -16.36
N LYS A 328 20.26 2.29 -17.08
CA LYS A 328 19.46 2.52 -18.30
C LYS A 328 17.97 2.38 -17.96
N LYS A 329 17.30 3.45 -17.51
CA LYS A 329 15.84 3.64 -17.40
C LYS A 329 15.18 3.77 -16.01
N ILE A 330 15.78 4.44 -15.03
CA ILE A 330 15.05 4.80 -13.81
C ILE A 330 15.02 6.35 -13.62
N VAL A 331 15.30 7.12 -14.64
CA VAL A 331 15.19 8.60 -14.60
C VAL A 331 13.98 9.06 -15.39
#